data_e4a831b7c27cd58572792310378548bb
#
_entry.id   e4a831b7c27cd58572792310378548bb
#
_cell.length_a   1.000
_cell.length_b   1.000
_cell.length_c   1.000
_cell.angle_alpha   90.00
_cell.angle_beta   90.00
_cell.angle_gamma   90.00
#
_symmetry.space_group_name_H-M   'P 1'
#
loop_
_entity.id
_entity.type
_entity.pdbx_description
1 polymer ?
#
loop_
_entity_poly.entity_id
_entity_poly.type
_entity_poly.pdbx_seq_one_letter_code
_entity_poly.pdbx_strand_id
1 'polypeptide(L)'
;MIRNIIVPRVLGKTQEDLQPAIEMFRALGATPVHECDAGSAHGYQLEFPQGTLEFLATANPPLSDLAVEVSDADAAWEIVRKHDVKVLREIADAPDGSRFFAIEVSGMKVTLLTYAKKGADHAIEGTLQAQGKRFAIVVARFNSFITERLLDGALLALRQAGASENDVTVVRVPGAFEIPSASRQLAIGGKYDAIVCIGCLLRGDTLHFDVIANEVTRGIGQSAQETGVPHAFGVLTCDTLEQAINRAGLKAGNKGYEAGLAAVEMSSLHQKVTEATASATAGKR
;
A
#
# COMPACT_ATOMS: atom_id res chain seq x y z
N MET A 1 12.54 -7.39 9.01
CA MET A 1 12.83 -6.85 10.35
C MET A 1 13.03 -5.34 10.31
N ILE A 2 13.96 -4.77 9.53
CA ILE A 2 14.03 -3.32 9.33
C ILE A 2 12.84 -2.90 8.46
N ARG A 3 12.00 -1.97 8.95
CA ARG A 3 10.84 -1.44 8.22
C ARG A 3 11.17 -0.15 7.52
N ASN A 4 11.89 0.73 8.21
CA ASN A 4 12.23 2.02 7.68
C ASN A 4 13.53 2.53 8.31
N ILE A 5 14.23 3.41 7.62
CA ILE A 5 15.34 4.16 8.16
C ILE A 5 14.84 5.59 8.33
N ILE A 6 14.65 6.01 9.56
CA ILE A 6 14.30 7.39 9.90
C ILE A 6 15.59 8.19 9.89
N VAL A 7 15.81 8.95 8.84
CA VAL A 7 17.06 9.67 8.58
C VAL A 7 16.76 11.10 8.19
N PRO A 8 17.65 12.01 8.53
CA PRO A 8 18.56 12.11 9.66
C PRO A 8 17.86 12.74 10.88
N ARG A 9 18.43 12.61 12.05
CA ARG A 9 18.02 13.39 13.20
C ARG A 9 18.71 14.74 13.21
N VAL A 10 17.93 15.81 13.31
CA VAL A 10 18.43 17.14 13.63
C VAL A 10 18.46 17.28 15.14
N LEU A 11 19.63 17.47 15.71
CA LEU A 11 19.84 17.49 17.15
C LEU A 11 20.01 18.92 17.64
N GLY A 12 19.28 19.30 18.67
CA GLY A 12 19.38 20.58 19.37
C GLY A 12 19.46 20.36 20.88
N LYS A 13 19.94 21.35 21.63
CA LYS A 13 19.99 21.28 23.10
C LYS A 13 18.62 21.56 23.71
N THR A 14 17.82 22.37 23.06
CA THR A 14 16.48 22.78 23.50
C THR A 14 15.50 22.70 22.33
N GLN A 15 14.22 22.71 22.64
CA GLN A 15 13.16 22.78 21.62
C GLN A 15 13.22 24.11 20.84
N GLU A 16 13.60 25.19 21.51
CA GLU A 16 13.74 26.52 20.88
C GLU A 16 14.85 26.53 19.82
N ASP A 17 15.94 25.78 20.01
CA ASP A 17 17.02 25.63 19.03
C ASP A 17 16.56 24.97 17.73
N LEU A 18 15.56 24.09 17.81
CA LEU A 18 15.03 23.32 16.67
C LEU A 18 13.89 24.05 15.94
N GLN A 19 13.20 24.96 16.60
CA GLN A 19 12.00 25.62 16.07
C GLN A 19 12.22 26.28 14.69
N PRO A 20 13.31 27.05 14.45
CA PRO A 20 13.54 27.65 13.14
C PRO A 20 13.69 26.60 12.03
N ALA A 21 14.34 25.47 12.32
CA ALA A 21 14.50 24.38 11.33
C ALA A 21 13.15 23.68 11.06
N ILE A 22 12.35 23.41 12.09
CA ILE A 22 11.02 22.83 11.98
C ILE A 22 10.12 23.72 11.10
N GLU A 23 10.10 25.03 11.36
CA GLU A 23 9.28 25.99 10.59
C GLU A 23 9.74 26.08 9.13
N MET A 24 11.04 26.08 8.89
CA MET A 24 11.60 26.08 7.53
C MET A 24 11.12 24.83 6.75
N PHE A 25 11.22 23.63 7.34
CA PHE A 25 10.81 22.41 6.66
C PHE A 25 9.29 22.32 6.46
N ARG A 26 8.50 22.87 7.39
CA ARG A 26 7.05 23.05 7.19
C ARG A 26 6.75 23.97 5.99
N ALA A 27 7.45 25.08 5.89
CA ALA A 27 7.32 26.01 4.77
C ALA A 27 7.71 25.37 3.42
N LEU A 28 8.59 24.37 3.44
CA LEU A 28 8.97 23.55 2.29
C LEU A 28 7.98 22.40 2.00
N GLY A 29 6.86 22.32 2.72
CA GLY A 29 5.80 21.35 2.46
C GLY A 29 5.87 20.06 3.29
N ALA A 30 6.74 19.99 4.30
CA ALA A 30 6.76 18.88 5.23
C ALA A 30 5.54 18.90 6.15
N THR A 31 4.92 17.75 6.39
CA THR A 31 3.76 17.60 7.27
C THR A 31 4.17 17.04 8.64
N PRO A 32 3.64 17.58 9.77
CA PRO A 32 3.89 17.02 11.08
C PRO A 32 3.17 15.68 11.23
N VAL A 33 3.92 14.66 11.68
CA VAL A 33 3.37 13.31 11.85
C VAL A 33 3.26 12.95 13.32
N HIS A 34 4.29 13.29 14.10
CA HIS A 34 4.36 12.87 15.49
C HIS A 34 5.17 13.85 16.34
N GLU A 35 4.69 14.04 17.56
CA GLU A 35 5.40 14.76 18.63
C GLU A 35 5.50 13.81 19.83
N CYS A 36 6.71 13.58 20.32
CA CYS A 36 6.92 12.70 21.46
C CYS A 36 7.76 13.39 22.54
N ASP A 37 7.40 13.11 23.79
CA ASP A 37 8.17 13.50 24.96
C ASP A 37 8.74 12.23 25.60
N ALA A 38 10.04 12.09 25.54
CA ALA A 38 10.77 10.93 26.06
C ALA A 38 11.51 11.31 27.37
N GLY A 39 10.89 12.08 28.22
CA GLY A 39 11.38 12.51 29.52
C GLY A 39 12.51 13.53 29.44
N SER A 40 13.73 13.14 29.09
CA SER A 40 14.87 14.04 28.90
C SER A 40 15.08 14.55 27.48
N ALA A 41 14.22 14.14 26.54
CA ALA A 41 14.30 14.50 25.13
C ALA A 41 12.90 14.79 24.58
N HIS A 42 12.78 15.87 23.82
CA HIS A 42 11.56 16.25 23.11
C HIS A 42 11.76 15.97 21.63
N GLY A 43 10.90 15.15 21.04
CA GLY A 43 11.00 14.70 19.66
C GLY A 43 9.89 15.29 18.79
N TYR A 44 10.22 15.68 17.57
CA TYR A 44 9.29 16.18 16.56
C TYR A 44 9.58 15.53 15.21
N GLN A 45 8.59 14.96 14.56
CA GLN A 45 8.74 14.24 13.31
C GLN A 45 8.02 14.95 12.17
N LEU A 46 8.72 15.17 11.07
CA LEU A 46 8.17 15.72 9.83
C LEU A 46 8.26 14.68 8.71
N GLU A 47 7.18 14.50 7.96
CA GLU A 47 7.10 13.60 6.82
C GLU A 47 7.23 14.33 5.50
N PHE A 48 7.97 13.72 4.58
CA PHE A 48 8.11 14.10 3.17
C PHE A 48 7.69 12.94 2.28
N PRO A 49 7.40 13.15 0.99
CA PRO A 49 7.04 12.07 0.07
C PRO A 49 8.07 10.94 -0.05
N GLN A 50 9.33 11.19 0.35
CA GLN A 50 10.45 10.25 0.21
C GLN A 50 11.08 9.84 1.54
N GLY A 51 10.50 10.19 2.68
CA GLY A 51 11.02 9.83 3.99
C GLY A 51 10.58 10.73 5.12
N THR A 52 11.13 10.48 6.28
CA THR A 52 10.81 11.19 7.51
C THR A 52 12.06 11.83 8.10
N LEU A 53 11.94 13.05 8.60
CA LEU A 53 12.98 13.76 9.33
C LEU A 53 12.58 13.90 10.80
N GLU A 54 13.44 13.48 11.71
CA GLU A 54 13.21 13.61 13.14
C GLU A 54 14.06 14.72 13.74
N PHE A 55 13.45 15.57 14.54
CA PHE A 55 14.10 16.59 15.35
C PHE A 55 14.08 16.15 16.81
N LEU A 56 15.22 16.17 17.46
CA LEU A 56 15.34 15.73 18.85
C LEU A 56 16.10 16.76 19.67
N ALA A 57 15.43 17.39 20.62
CA ALA A 57 16.06 18.22 21.63
C ALA A 57 16.53 17.35 22.81
N THR A 58 17.82 17.39 23.12
CA THR A 58 18.40 16.65 24.21
C THR A 58 19.55 17.44 24.84
N ALA A 59 19.70 17.36 26.16
CA ALA A 59 20.71 18.12 26.92
C ALA A 59 22.15 17.89 26.43
N ASN A 60 22.46 16.69 25.95
CA ASN A 60 23.78 16.30 25.42
C ASN A 60 23.61 15.56 24.09
N PRO A 61 23.38 16.28 22.97
CA PRO A 61 23.21 15.66 21.68
C PRO A 61 24.49 14.94 21.23
N PRO A 62 24.43 13.67 20.79
CA PRO A 62 25.57 13.02 20.18
C PRO A 62 25.94 13.71 18.87
N LEU A 63 27.19 13.57 18.43
CA LEU A 63 27.67 14.18 17.17
C LEU A 63 26.97 13.61 15.93
N SER A 64 26.47 12.37 15.99
CA SER A 64 25.66 11.73 14.95
C SER A 64 24.73 10.71 15.57
N ASP A 65 23.50 10.66 15.13
CA ASP A 65 22.48 9.69 15.55
C ASP A 65 21.67 9.20 14.33
N LEU A 66 21.39 7.92 14.28
CA LEU A 66 20.57 7.27 13.27
C LEU A 66 19.43 6.53 13.96
N ALA A 67 18.20 6.75 13.53
CA ALA A 67 17.07 5.96 13.98
C ALA A 67 16.66 4.96 12.89
N VAL A 68 16.42 3.72 13.30
CA VAL A 68 16.00 2.62 12.44
C VAL A 68 14.73 2.03 13.02
N GLU A 69 13.64 2.11 12.26
CA GLU A 69 12.41 1.43 12.62
C GLU A 69 12.53 -0.06 12.32
N VAL A 70 12.23 -0.88 13.30
CA VAL A 70 12.19 -2.34 13.17
C VAL A 70 10.76 -2.85 13.44
N SER A 71 10.41 -3.96 12.85
CA SER A 71 9.08 -4.56 13.05
C SER A 71 8.84 -5.06 14.48
N ASP A 72 9.92 -5.37 15.20
CA ASP A 72 9.91 -5.92 16.55
C ASP A 72 11.26 -5.60 17.21
N ALA A 73 11.25 -4.71 18.20
CA ALA A 73 12.47 -4.27 18.88
C ALA A 73 13.05 -5.38 19.78
N ASP A 74 12.20 -6.23 20.37
CA ASP A 74 12.67 -7.35 21.22
C ASP A 74 13.37 -8.42 20.35
N ALA A 75 12.79 -8.78 19.20
CA ALA A 75 13.44 -9.69 18.28
C ALA A 75 14.75 -9.12 17.71
N ALA A 76 14.79 -7.80 17.43
CA ALA A 76 16.01 -7.13 17.00
C ALA A 76 17.08 -7.11 18.11
N TRP A 77 16.67 -6.87 19.36
CA TRP A 77 17.53 -6.92 20.52
C TRP A 77 18.18 -8.31 20.70
N GLU A 78 17.40 -9.39 20.59
CA GLU A 78 17.89 -10.77 20.68
C GLU A 78 18.91 -11.12 19.58
N ILE A 79 18.84 -10.48 18.44
CA ILE A 79 19.85 -10.61 17.39
C ILE A 79 21.09 -9.84 17.74
N VAL A 80 20.96 -8.54 18.05
CA VAL A 80 22.08 -7.64 18.29
C VAL A 80 22.96 -8.10 19.45
N ARG A 81 22.35 -8.56 20.55
CA ARG A 81 23.11 -9.04 21.73
C ARG A 81 23.99 -10.29 21.48
N LYS A 82 23.78 -10.99 20.35
CA LYS A 82 24.59 -12.14 19.93
C LYS A 82 25.83 -11.71 19.14
N HIS A 83 25.93 -10.44 18.79
CA HIS A 83 27.07 -9.87 18.08
C HIS A 83 27.90 -8.99 19.00
N ASP A 84 29.19 -8.86 18.70
CA ASP A 84 30.11 -8.00 19.47
C ASP A 84 29.91 -6.53 19.08
N VAL A 85 28.81 -5.95 19.60
CA VAL A 85 28.42 -4.56 19.35
C VAL A 85 28.27 -3.83 20.67
N LYS A 86 28.85 -2.64 20.78
CA LYS A 86 28.76 -1.82 21.99
C LYS A 86 27.33 -1.32 22.20
N VAL A 87 26.71 -1.77 23.26
CA VAL A 87 25.39 -1.31 23.69
C VAL A 87 25.53 0.03 24.42
N LEU A 88 24.82 1.05 23.93
CA LEU A 88 24.72 2.36 24.55
C LEU A 88 23.52 2.48 25.50
N ARG A 89 22.43 1.77 25.14
CA ARG A 89 21.22 1.68 25.96
C ARG A 89 20.56 0.32 25.75
N GLU A 90 20.25 -0.37 26.81
CA GLU A 90 19.49 -1.60 26.79
C GLU A 90 18.03 -1.35 26.37
N ILE A 91 17.34 -2.43 25.95
CA ILE A 91 15.96 -2.34 25.52
C ILE A 91 15.05 -1.83 26.64
N ALA A 92 14.23 -0.84 26.32
CA ALA A 92 13.33 -0.18 27.25
C ALA A 92 12.09 0.38 26.54
N ASP A 93 11.05 0.68 27.31
CA ASP A 93 9.89 1.37 26.84
C ASP A 93 10.07 2.90 27.00
N ALA A 94 9.63 3.63 25.96
CA ALA A 94 9.53 5.09 26.03
C ALA A 94 8.15 5.50 26.61
N PRO A 95 7.99 6.74 27.10
CA PRO A 95 6.71 7.22 27.64
C PRO A 95 5.53 7.17 26.66
N ASP A 96 5.80 7.25 25.35
CA ASP A 96 4.81 7.10 24.28
C ASP A 96 4.44 5.64 23.98
N GLY A 97 5.02 4.68 24.72
CA GLY A 97 4.85 3.24 24.55
C GLY A 97 5.71 2.64 23.44
N SER A 98 6.55 3.43 22.75
CA SER A 98 7.54 2.90 21.81
C SER A 98 8.58 2.08 22.54
N ARG A 99 9.04 1.00 21.92
CA ARG A 99 10.07 0.13 22.49
C ARG A 99 11.36 0.29 21.72
N PHE A 100 12.48 0.54 22.40
CA PHE A 100 13.73 0.89 21.73
C PHE A 100 14.97 0.46 22.52
N PHE A 101 16.10 0.41 21.80
CA PHE A 101 17.45 0.28 22.37
C PHE A 101 18.45 1.04 21.49
N ALA A 102 19.66 1.28 22.00
CA ALA A 102 20.68 2.00 21.24
C ALA A 102 22.04 1.30 21.31
N ILE A 103 22.73 1.29 20.17
CA ILE A 103 24.05 0.70 19.99
C ILE A 103 25.00 1.70 19.35
N GLU A 104 26.30 1.44 19.43
CA GLU A 104 27.32 2.17 18.71
C GLU A 104 27.84 1.34 17.54
N VAL A 105 27.80 1.92 16.34
CA VAL A 105 28.37 1.32 15.14
C VAL A 105 29.33 2.33 14.51
N SER A 106 30.61 2.03 14.48
CA SER A 106 31.66 2.90 13.90
C SER A 106 31.62 4.34 14.43
N GLY A 107 31.40 4.51 15.73
CA GLY A 107 31.35 5.84 16.38
C GLY A 107 30.01 6.57 16.21
N MET A 108 29.04 5.99 15.55
CA MET A 108 27.70 6.52 15.37
C MET A 108 26.74 5.84 16.36
N LYS A 109 25.89 6.62 17.02
CA LYS A 109 24.77 6.05 17.77
C LYS A 109 23.67 5.62 16.81
N VAL A 110 23.27 4.37 16.90
CA VAL A 110 22.13 3.82 16.15
C VAL A 110 21.05 3.43 17.15
N THR A 111 19.89 4.06 17.04
CA THR A 111 18.70 3.71 17.84
C THR A 111 17.79 2.83 17.00
N LEU A 112 17.52 1.60 17.47
CA LEU A 112 16.53 0.71 16.88
C LEU A 112 15.26 0.83 17.72
N LEU A 113 14.12 1.02 17.05
CA LEU A 113 12.85 1.23 17.72
C LEU A 113 11.67 0.59 17.00
N THR A 114 10.68 0.21 17.79
CA THR A 114 9.32 -0.11 17.32
C THR A 114 8.39 0.89 17.96
N TYR A 115 7.68 1.67 17.16
CA TYR A 115 6.69 2.61 17.70
C TYR A 115 5.58 1.87 18.44
N ALA A 116 5.07 2.49 19.52
CA ALA A 116 3.84 2.03 20.14
C ALA A 116 2.74 1.94 19.07
N LYS A 117 2.13 0.78 18.98
CA LYS A 117 0.99 0.60 18.08
C LYS A 117 -0.13 1.54 18.54
N LYS A 118 -0.33 2.66 17.84
CA LYS A 118 -1.50 3.52 18.04
C LYS A 118 -2.73 2.69 17.70
N GLY A 119 -3.58 2.49 18.71
CA GLY A 119 -4.71 1.59 18.70
C GLY A 119 -5.49 1.55 17.38
N ALA A 120 -5.54 0.38 16.81
CA ALA A 120 -6.25 -0.24 15.72
C ALA A 120 -5.35 -1.22 14.93
N ASP A 121 -4.30 -1.76 15.55
CA ASP A 121 -3.36 -2.71 14.93
C ASP A 121 -3.95 -4.13 14.75
N HIS A 122 -5.26 -4.22 14.65
CA HIS A 122 -5.95 -5.40 14.13
C HIS A 122 -6.46 -5.19 12.71
N ALA A 123 -5.97 -4.16 12.01
CA ALA A 123 -6.28 -3.98 10.60
C ALA A 123 -5.63 -5.10 9.78
N ILE A 124 -6.45 -5.85 9.08
CA ILE A 124 -5.98 -6.81 8.07
C ILE A 124 -5.89 -6.04 6.76
N GLU A 125 -4.69 -5.85 6.25
CA GLU A 125 -4.45 -5.10 5.01
C GLU A 125 -3.86 -6.00 3.94
N GLY A 126 -4.20 -5.71 2.66
CA GLY A 126 -3.57 -6.32 1.51
C GLY A 126 -2.13 -5.86 1.32
N THR A 127 -1.41 -6.52 0.44
CA THR A 127 -0.06 -6.13 -0.01
C THR A 127 -0.02 -6.05 -1.52
N LEU A 128 0.86 -5.24 -2.06
CA LEU A 128 1.09 -5.13 -3.50
C LEU A 128 2.12 -6.16 -4.00
N GLN A 129 1.99 -7.41 -3.56
CA GLN A 129 2.85 -8.52 -3.97
C GLN A 129 2.03 -9.57 -4.72
N ALA A 130 2.32 -9.71 -6.01
CA ALA A 130 1.61 -10.62 -6.92
C ALA A 130 2.35 -11.94 -7.17
N GLN A 131 3.53 -12.14 -6.60
CA GLN A 131 4.34 -13.33 -6.82
C GLN A 131 3.60 -14.61 -6.42
N GLY A 132 3.52 -15.58 -7.35
CA GLY A 132 2.83 -16.86 -7.13
C GLY A 132 1.31 -16.80 -7.20
N LYS A 133 0.73 -15.63 -7.52
CA LYS A 133 -0.71 -15.42 -7.69
C LYS A 133 -1.08 -15.41 -9.17
N ARG A 134 -2.28 -15.87 -9.48
CA ARG A 134 -2.81 -15.98 -10.84
C ARG A 134 -3.94 -14.99 -11.06
N PHE A 135 -3.88 -14.25 -12.17
CA PHE A 135 -4.83 -13.20 -12.51
C PHE A 135 -5.49 -13.48 -13.86
N ALA A 136 -6.76 -13.09 -13.98
CA ALA A 136 -7.42 -12.96 -15.28
C ALA A 136 -7.72 -11.49 -15.54
N ILE A 137 -7.60 -11.07 -16.80
CA ILE A 137 -8.03 -9.75 -17.26
C ILE A 137 -9.11 -9.98 -18.32
N VAL A 138 -10.33 -9.53 -18.04
CA VAL A 138 -11.43 -9.54 -19.01
C VAL A 138 -11.52 -8.17 -19.64
N VAL A 139 -11.27 -8.08 -20.95
CA VAL A 139 -11.19 -6.82 -21.68
C VAL A 139 -12.18 -6.77 -22.84
N ALA A 140 -12.97 -5.69 -22.90
CA ALA A 140 -13.91 -5.44 -24.01
C ALA A 140 -13.16 -4.98 -25.26
N ARG A 141 -13.55 -5.54 -26.42
CA ARG A 141 -13.03 -5.11 -27.73
C ARG A 141 -13.65 -3.80 -28.22
N PHE A 142 -14.87 -3.51 -27.80
CA PHE A 142 -15.50 -2.24 -28.15
C PHE A 142 -14.73 -1.08 -27.51
N ASN A 143 -14.54 0.02 -28.23
CA ASN A 143 -13.67 1.14 -27.87
C ASN A 143 -12.20 0.74 -27.66
N SER A 144 -11.66 -0.13 -28.54
CA SER A 144 -10.31 -0.71 -28.41
C SER A 144 -9.20 0.31 -28.28
N PHE A 145 -9.32 1.50 -28.89
CA PHE A 145 -8.37 2.60 -28.73
C PHE A 145 -8.14 2.97 -27.24
N ILE A 146 -9.15 2.81 -26.40
CA ILE A 146 -9.10 3.07 -24.96
C ILE A 146 -8.79 1.79 -24.20
N THR A 147 -9.53 0.69 -24.50
CA THR A 147 -9.43 -0.53 -23.70
C THR A 147 -8.08 -1.23 -23.81
N GLU A 148 -7.38 -1.13 -24.95
CA GLU A 148 -6.02 -1.66 -25.08
C GLU A 148 -5.02 -0.87 -24.19
N ARG A 149 -5.15 0.44 -24.08
CA ARG A 149 -4.30 1.23 -23.18
C ARG A 149 -4.57 0.95 -21.71
N LEU A 150 -5.82 0.66 -21.35
CA LEU A 150 -6.17 0.20 -20.01
C LEU A 150 -5.58 -1.20 -19.74
N LEU A 151 -5.64 -2.09 -20.74
CA LEU A 151 -5.03 -3.41 -20.65
C LEU A 151 -3.52 -3.32 -20.46
N ASP A 152 -2.83 -2.50 -21.23
CA ASP A 152 -1.38 -2.26 -21.07
C ASP A 152 -1.05 -1.77 -19.65
N GLY A 153 -1.87 -0.86 -19.12
CA GLY A 153 -1.74 -0.37 -17.74
C GLY A 153 -1.90 -1.48 -16.70
N ALA A 154 -2.93 -2.33 -16.84
CA ALA A 154 -3.16 -3.44 -15.93
C ALA A 154 -2.02 -4.48 -15.98
N LEU A 155 -1.55 -4.83 -17.16
CA LEU A 155 -0.42 -5.74 -17.35
C LEU A 155 0.86 -5.17 -16.74
N LEU A 156 1.10 -3.87 -16.90
CA LEU A 156 2.23 -3.18 -16.28
C LEU A 156 2.16 -3.26 -14.74
N ALA A 157 1.00 -2.98 -14.16
CA ALA A 157 0.78 -3.04 -12.71
C ALA A 157 1.06 -4.44 -12.15
N LEU A 158 0.48 -5.48 -12.77
CA LEU A 158 0.68 -6.86 -12.35
C LEU A 158 2.15 -7.27 -12.43
N ARG A 159 2.85 -6.92 -13.53
CA ARG A 159 4.28 -7.20 -13.71
C ARG A 159 5.15 -6.48 -12.67
N GLN A 160 4.87 -5.19 -12.40
CA GLN A 160 5.61 -4.43 -11.38
C GLN A 160 5.38 -4.96 -9.97
N ALA A 161 4.20 -5.54 -9.71
CA ALA A 161 3.89 -6.21 -8.46
C ALA A 161 4.51 -7.63 -8.34
N GLY A 162 5.17 -8.13 -9.40
CA GLY A 162 5.87 -9.42 -9.39
C GLY A 162 5.08 -10.61 -9.95
N ALA A 163 3.95 -10.37 -10.65
CA ALA A 163 3.26 -11.44 -11.36
C ALA A 163 4.10 -11.96 -12.55
N SER A 164 4.14 -13.29 -12.71
CA SER A 164 4.73 -13.90 -13.90
C SER A 164 3.78 -13.76 -15.10
N GLU A 165 4.32 -13.60 -16.29
CA GLU A 165 3.50 -13.54 -17.53
C GLU A 165 2.65 -14.81 -17.71
N ASN A 166 3.15 -15.97 -17.29
CA ASN A 166 2.42 -17.24 -17.36
C ASN A 166 1.24 -17.32 -16.36
N ASP A 167 1.21 -16.45 -15.37
CA ASP A 167 0.17 -16.39 -14.36
C ASP A 167 -0.92 -15.35 -14.68
N VAL A 168 -0.82 -14.68 -15.82
CA VAL A 168 -1.82 -13.70 -16.30
C VAL A 168 -2.50 -14.20 -17.56
N THR A 169 -3.83 -14.33 -17.50
CA THR A 169 -4.65 -14.73 -18.66
C THR A 169 -5.50 -13.54 -19.12
N VAL A 170 -5.40 -13.19 -20.40
CA VAL A 170 -6.24 -12.14 -21.00
C VAL A 170 -7.39 -12.77 -21.79
N VAL A 171 -8.62 -12.39 -21.44
CA VAL A 171 -9.85 -12.84 -22.11
C VAL A 171 -10.53 -11.65 -22.78
N ARG A 172 -10.74 -11.73 -24.09
CA ARG A 172 -11.33 -10.67 -24.90
C ARG A 172 -12.81 -10.92 -25.15
N VAL A 173 -13.66 -10.00 -24.71
CA VAL A 173 -15.11 -10.05 -24.90
C VAL A 173 -15.57 -9.00 -25.92
N PRO A 174 -16.77 -9.17 -26.58
CA PRO A 174 -17.25 -8.21 -27.57
C PRO A 174 -17.39 -6.78 -27.03
N GLY A 175 -18.09 -6.61 -25.92
CA GLY A 175 -18.36 -5.31 -25.30
C GLY A 175 -18.31 -5.36 -23.78
N ALA A 176 -18.64 -4.24 -23.16
CA ALA A 176 -18.65 -4.15 -21.70
C ALA A 176 -19.74 -5.03 -21.07
N PHE A 177 -20.88 -5.21 -21.76
CA PHE A 177 -22.01 -6.00 -21.27
C PHE A 177 -21.64 -7.47 -21.02
N GLU A 178 -20.69 -8.02 -21.76
CA GLU A 178 -20.25 -9.42 -21.63
C GLU A 178 -19.20 -9.63 -20.50
N ILE A 179 -18.64 -8.56 -19.97
CA ILE A 179 -17.61 -8.65 -18.90
C ILE A 179 -18.11 -9.41 -17.66
N PRO A 180 -19.30 -9.11 -17.09
CA PRO A 180 -19.76 -9.80 -15.87
C PRO A 180 -19.90 -11.31 -16.06
N SER A 181 -20.44 -11.72 -17.21
CA SER A 181 -20.64 -13.16 -17.50
C SER A 181 -19.32 -13.90 -17.66
N ALA A 182 -18.36 -13.32 -18.40
CA ALA A 182 -17.04 -13.92 -18.61
C ALA A 182 -16.23 -13.96 -17.29
N SER A 183 -16.24 -12.87 -16.53
CA SER A 183 -15.52 -12.81 -15.25
C SER A 183 -16.08 -13.82 -14.23
N ARG A 184 -17.41 -13.97 -14.16
CA ARG A 184 -18.04 -14.97 -13.30
C ARG A 184 -17.64 -16.40 -13.67
N GLN A 185 -17.59 -16.76 -14.94
CA GLN A 185 -17.16 -18.08 -15.37
C GLN A 185 -15.70 -18.37 -15.00
N LEU A 186 -14.81 -17.37 -15.12
CA LEU A 186 -13.41 -17.49 -14.72
C LEU A 186 -13.27 -17.64 -13.20
N ALA A 187 -14.07 -16.90 -12.43
CA ALA A 187 -14.07 -16.98 -10.97
C ALA A 187 -14.53 -18.35 -10.46
N ILE A 188 -15.63 -18.88 -11.00
CA ILE A 188 -16.15 -20.21 -10.63
C ILE A 188 -15.14 -21.33 -10.96
N GLY A 189 -14.32 -21.13 -11.99
CA GLY A 189 -13.27 -22.08 -12.37
C GLY A 189 -12.17 -22.27 -11.32
N GLY A 190 -12.09 -21.44 -10.27
CA GLY A 190 -11.17 -21.58 -9.14
C GLY A 190 -9.68 -21.48 -9.49
N LYS A 191 -9.35 -20.97 -10.66
CA LYS A 191 -7.97 -20.89 -11.15
C LYS A 191 -7.28 -19.57 -10.77
N TYR A 192 -8.04 -18.50 -10.53
CA TYR A 192 -7.51 -17.13 -10.40
C TYR A 192 -7.74 -16.57 -9.00
N ASP A 193 -6.76 -15.85 -8.50
CA ASP A 193 -6.79 -15.20 -7.20
C ASP A 193 -7.50 -13.84 -7.24
N ALA A 194 -7.56 -13.20 -8.42
CA ALA A 194 -8.37 -12.02 -8.70
C ALA A 194 -8.60 -11.84 -10.19
N ILE A 195 -9.62 -11.05 -10.54
CA ILE A 195 -10.00 -10.73 -11.92
C ILE A 195 -10.01 -9.23 -12.13
N VAL A 196 -9.39 -8.74 -13.21
CA VAL A 196 -9.44 -7.34 -13.63
C VAL A 196 -10.46 -7.21 -14.76
N CYS A 197 -11.45 -6.33 -14.59
CA CYS A 197 -12.51 -6.09 -15.56
C CYS A 197 -12.25 -4.77 -16.29
N ILE A 198 -11.98 -4.81 -17.60
CA ILE A 198 -11.60 -3.65 -18.41
C ILE A 198 -12.63 -3.40 -19.50
N GLY A 199 -13.16 -2.18 -19.55
CA GLY A 199 -14.11 -1.72 -20.56
C GLY A 199 -14.08 -0.20 -20.68
N CYS A 200 -14.78 0.32 -21.70
CA CYS A 200 -14.99 1.74 -21.86
C CYS A 200 -16.38 2.00 -22.44
N LEU A 201 -17.20 2.71 -21.70
CA LEU A 201 -18.51 3.19 -22.11
C LEU A 201 -18.43 4.70 -22.35
N LEU A 202 -18.86 5.12 -23.52
CA LEU A 202 -19.00 6.52 -23.89
C LEU A 202 -20.46 6.86 -24.04
N ARG A 203 -20.89 7.98 -23.47
CA ARG A 203 -22.26 8.45 -23.52
C ARG A 203 -22.62 8.83 -24.95
N GLY A 204 -23.70 8.25 -25.46
CA GLY A 204 -24.35 8.63 -26.71
C GLY A 204 -25.69 9.32 -26.45
N ASP A 205 -26.46 9.48 -27.53
CA ASP A 205 -27.72 10.24 -27.51
C ASP A 205 -28.90 9.49 -26.87
N THR A 206 -28.72 8.21 -26.54
CA THR A 206 -29.79 7.34 -26.03
C THR A 206 -29.52 6.88 -24.62
N LEU A 207 -30.54 6.34 -23.94
CA LEU A 207 -30.42 5.75 -22.61
C LEU A 207 -29.55 4.49 -22.54
N HIS A 208 -29.04 4.01 -23.68
CA HIS A 208 -28.24 2.79 -23.77
C HIS A 208 -27.02 2.81 -22.85
N PHE A 209 -26.33 3.95 -22.77
CA PHE A 209 -25.19 4.12 -21.87
C PHE A 209 -25.55 3.82 -20.41
N ASP A 210 -26.64 4.40 -19.90
CA ASP A 210 -27.04 4.27 -18.49
C ASP A 210 -27.46 2.83 -18.17
N VAL A 211 -28.18 2.19 -19.09
CA VAL A 211 -28.60 0.78 -18.94
C VAL A 211 -27.37 -0.15 -18.87
N ILE A 212 -26.44 0.00 -19.80
CA ILE A 212 -25.24 -0.85 -19.84
C ILE A 212 -24.31 -0.55 -18.65
N ALA A 213 -24.06 0.71 -18.30
CA ALA A 213 -23.19 1.09 -17.19
C ALA A 213 -23.69 0.51 -15.86
N ASN A 214 -24.98 0.62 -15.59
CA ASN A 214 -25.59 0.08 -14.38
C ASN A 214 -25.49 -1.46 -14.32
N GLU A 215 -25.82 -2.14 -15.42
CA GLU A 215 -25.83 -3.60 -15.43
C GLU A 215 -24.42 -4.18 -15.35
N VAL A 216 -23.44 -3.59 -16.03
CA VAL A 216 -22.03 -4.01 -15.96
C VAL A 216 -21.47 -3.84 -14.54
N THR A 217 -21.71 -2.70 -13.92
CA THR A 217 -21.24 -2.42 -12.56
C THR A 217 -21.86 -3.38 -11.54
N ARG A 218 -23.20 -3.53 -11.63
CA ARG A 218 -23.94 -4.46 -10.77
C ARG A 218 -23.47 -5.90 -10.97
N GLY A 219 -23.31 -6.35 -12.21
CA GLY A 219 -22.94 -7.72 -12.53
C GLY A 219 -21.52 -8.07 -12.09
N ILE A 220 -20.56 -7.16 -12.24
CA ILE A 220 -19.19 -7.35 -11.74
C ILE A 220 -19.19 -7.47 -10.21
N GLY A 221 -19.86 -6.54 -9.51
CA GLY A 221 -19.97 -6.56 -8.04
C GLY A 221 -20.66 -7.83 -7.52
N GLN A 222 -21.75 -8.23 -8.16
CA GLN A 222 -22.47 -9.47 -7.81
C GLN A 222 -21.59 -10.70 -8.01
N SER A 223 -20.86 -10.79 -9.12
CA SER A 223 -19.94 -11.89 -9.39
C SER A 223 -18.88 -12.01 -8.29
N ALA A 224 -18.27 -10.89 -7.88
CA ALA A 224 -17.29 -10.87 -6.81
C ALA A 224 -17.86 -11.38 -5.48
N GLN A 225 -19.05 -10.90 -5.09
CA GLN A 225 -19.72 -11.29 -3.85
C GLN A 225 -20.13 -12.77 -3.81
N GLU A 226 -20.67 -13.29 -4.91
CA GLU A 226 -21.17 -14.66 -4.98
C GLU A 226 -20.06 -15.70 -5.12
N THR A 227 -18.95 -15.35 -5.76
CA THR A 227 -17.82 -16.27 -5.99
C THR A 227 -16.73 -16.17 -4.92
N GLY A 228 -16.69 -15.07 -4.18
CA GLY A 228 -15.62 -14.76 -3.24
C GLY A 228 -14.30 -14.34 -3.92
N VAL A 229 -14.19 -14.44 -5.24
CA VAL A 229 -12.99 -14.01 -5.97
C VAL A 229 -13.04 -12.49 -6.18
N PRO A 230 -12.01 -11.73 -5.80
CA PRO A 230 -11.96 -10.29 -6.02
C PRO A 230 -12.05 -9.90 -7.49
N HIS A 231 -12.90 -8.93 -7.82
CA HIS A 231 -13.01 -8.35 -9.15
C HIS A 231 -12.63 -6.87 -9.09
N ALA A 232 -11.56 -6.49 -9.77
CA ALA A 232 -11.11 -5.10 -9.83
C ALA A 232 -11.80 -4.38 -11.01
N PHE A 233 -12.38 -3.21 -10.73
CA PHE A 233 -13.20 -2.46 -11.67
C PHE A 233 -12.35 -1.45 -12.46
N GLY A 234 -12.03 -1.78 -13.70
CA GLY A 234 -11.33 -0.94 -14.68
C GLY A 234 -12.23 -0.52 -15.85
N VAL A 235 -13.56 -0.45 -15.65
CA VAL A 235 -14.50 -0.02 -16.68
C VAL A 235 -14.71 1.48 -16.59
N LEU A 236 -14.36 2.19 -17.67
CA LEU A 236 -14.60 3.62 -17.76
C LEU A 236 -16.05 3.91 -18.16
N THR A 237 -16.65 4.89 -17.48
CA THR A 237 -17.96 5.46 -17.80
C THR A 237 -17.78 6.96 -17.99
N CYS A 238 -17.71 7.40 -19.25
CA CYS A 238 -17.32 8.77 -19.60
C CYS A 238 -18.38 9.42 -20.49
N ASP A 239 -18.61 10.71 -20.29
CA ASP A 239 -19.49 11.48 -21.14
C ASP A 239 -18.82 11.84 -22.47
N THR A 240 -17.48 11.99 -22.48
CA THR A 240 -16.73 12.38 -23.66
C THR A 240 -15.51 11.47 -23.91
N LEU A 241 -15.09 11.41 -25.16
CA LEU A 241 -13.87 10.68 -25.56
C LEU A 241 -12.63 11.27 -24.87
N GLU A 242 -12.57 12.58 -24.68
CA GLU A 242 -11.46 13.23 -24.00
C GLU A 242 -11.32 12.74 -22.54
N GLN A 243 -12.44 12.60 -21.82
CA GLN A 243 -12.44 12.02 -20.48
C GLN A 243 -11.86 10.61 -20.49
N ALA A 244 -12.27 9.78 -21.45
CA ALA A 244 -11.78 8.40 -21.56
C ALA A 244 -10.28 8.35 -21.86
N ILE A 245 -9.79 9.18 -22.79
CA ILE A 245 -8.36 9.30 -23.11
C ILE A 245 -7.55 9.71 -21.87
N ASN A 246 -8.03 10.71 -21.13
CA ASN A 246 -7.35 11.18 -19.92
C ASN A 246 -7.24 10.10 -18.84
N ARG A 247 -8.24 9.23 -18.71
CA ARG A 247 -8.26 8.11 -17.77
C ARG A 247 -7.53 6.86 -18.26
N ALA A 248 -7.18 6.82 -19.54
CA ALA A 248 -6.40 5.75 -20.14
C ALA A 248 -4.88 6.03 -20.18
N GLY A 249 -4.41 7.05 -19.46
CA GLY A 249 -2.98 7.29 -19.25
C GLY A 249 -2.42 8.56 -19.90
N LEU A 250 -3.26 9.46 -20.46
CA LEU A 250 -2.74 10.68 -21.07
C LEU A 250 -2.42 11.77 -20.01
N LYS A 251 -3.33 12.05 -19.08
CA LYS A 251 -3.17 13.20 -18.16
C LYS A 251 -3.27 12.83 -16.69
N ALA A 252 -4.19 11.96 -16.31
CA ALA A 252 -4.60 11.72 -14.92
C ALA A 252 -4.43 10.25 -14.49
N GLY A 253 -3.30 9.63 -14.83
CA GLY A 253 -3.06 8.22 -14.53
C GLY A 253 -3.81 7.27 -15.47
N ASN A 254 -3.68 5.97 -15.25
CA ASN A 254 -4.31 4.92 -16.04
C ASN A 254 -5.19 4.06 -15.15
N LYS A 255 -6.51 4.06 -15.39
CA LYS A 255 -7.48 3.29 -14.59
C LYS A 255 -7.33 1.78 -14.72
N GLY A 256 -6.74 1.29 -15.80
CA GLY A 256 -6.35 -0.12 -15.90
C GLY A 256 -5.20 -0.47 -14.97
N TYR A 257 -4.20 0.41 -14.86
CA TYR A 257 -3.10 0.27 -13.91
C TYR A 257 -3.61 0.26 -12.45
N GLU A 258 -4.48 1.20 -12.11
CA GLU A 258 -5.10 1.26 -10.78
C GLU A 258 -5.92 -0.01 -10.46
N ALA A 259 -6.68 -0.50 -11.44
CA ALA A 259 -7.43 -1.74 -11.29
C ALA A 259 -6.50 -2.97 -11.15
N GLY A 260 -5.36 -2.99 -11.86
CA GLY A 260 -4.33 -4.01 -11.68
C GLY A 260 -3.77 -4.05 -10.25
N LEU A 261 -3.40 -2.90 -9.71
CA LEU A 261 -2.94 -2.80 -8.31
C LEU A 261 -4.03 -3.21 -7.31
N ALA A 262 -5.28 -2.76 -7.51
CA ALA A 262 -6.41 -3.17 -6.67
C ALA A 262 -6.64 -4.69 -6.69
N ALA A 263 -6.48 -5.35 -7.84
CA ALA A 263 -6.58 -6.80 -7.94
C ALA A 263 -5.48 -7.50 -7.11
N VAL A 264 -4.25 -6.99 -7.16
CA VAL A 264 -3.12 -7.54 -6.36
C VAL A 264 -3.40 -7.39 -4.87
N GLU A 265 -3.75 -6.20 -4.43
CA GLU A 265 -4.03 -5.91 -3.02
C GLU A 265 -5.20 -6.77 -2.50
N MET A 266 -6.32 -6.80 -3.22
CA MET A 266 -7.50 -7.57 -2.83
C MET A 266 -7.27 -9.08 -2.83
N SER A 267 -6.43 -9.62 -3.73
CA SER A 267 -6.07 -11.04 -3.74
C SER A 267 -5.31 -11.45 -2.47
N SER A 268 -4.41 -10.58 -1.99
CA SER A 268 -3.66 -10.82 -0.75
C SER A 268 -4.52 -10.59 0.50
N LEU A 269 -5.39 -9.57 0.47
CA LEU A 269 -6.34 -9.30 1.55
C LEU A 269 -7.32 -10.45 1.74
N HIS A 270 -7.88 -10.97 0.64
CA HIS A 270 -8.80 -12.10 0.68
C HIS A 270 -8.18 -13.32 1.36
N GLN A 271 -6.94 -13.65 1.00
CA GLN A 271 -6.19 -14.74 1.64
C GLN A 271 -6.04 -14.52 3.15
N LYS A 272 -5.57 -13.34 3.56
CA LYS A 272 -5.36 -13.01 4.99
C LYS A 272 -6.66 -13.05 5.80
N VAL A 273 -7.76 -12.54 5.24
CA VAL A 273 -9.08 -12.59 5.89
C VAL A 273 -9.55 -14.04 6.05
N THR A 274 -9.37 -14.87 5.03
CA THR A 274 -9.72 -16.30 5.08
C THR A 274 -8.92 -17.03 6.16
N GLU A 275 -7.61 -16.80 6.24
CA GLU A 275 -6.74 -17.38 7.27
C GLU A 275 -7.12 -16.92 8.68
N ALA A 276 -7.40 -15.63 8.87
CA ALA A 276 -7.80 -15.07 10.16
C ALA A 276 -9.15 -15.63 10.65
N THR A 277 -10.11 -15.85 9.73
CA THR A 277 -11.41 -16.41 10.07
C THR A 277 -11.37 -17.93 10.34
N ALA A 278 -10.52 -18.68 9.62
CA ALA A 278 -10.32 -20.10 9.83
C ALA A 278 -9.68 -20.40 11.20
N SER A 279 -8.68 -19.64 11.63
CA SER A 279 -8.03 -19.79 12.93
C SER A 279 -8.98 -19.48 14.11
N ALA A 280 -9.90 -18.52 13.96
CA ALA A 280 -10.90 -18.19 14.96
C ALA A 280 -11.92 -19.33 15.18
N THR A 281 -12.15 -20.16 14.18
CA THR A 281 -13.09 -21.30 14.25
C THR A 281 -12.44 -22.53 14.88
N ALA A 282 -11.14 -22.73 14.70
CA ALA A 282 -10.38 -23.85 15.30
C ALA A 282 -10.16 -23.68 16.81
N GLY A 283 -10.10 -22.46 17.34
CA GLY A 283 -9.93 -22.19 18.77
C GLY A 283 -11.21 -22.28 19.64
N LYS A 284 -12.36 -22.57 19.02
CA LYS A 284 -13.67 -22.69 19.71
C LYS A 284 -14.17 -24.14 19.83
N ARG A 285 -13.34 -25.14 19.58
CA ARG A 285 -13.66 -26.55 19.78
C ARG A 285 -12.91 -27.14 20.97
#